data_75d7126ce9d5ecfe41753e5a0889079c
#
_entry.id   75d7126ce9d5ecfe41753e5a0889079c
#
_cell.length_a   1.000
_cell.length_b   1.000
_cell.length_c   1.000
_cell.angle_alpha   90.00
_cell.angle_beta   90.00
_cell.angle_gamma   90.00
#
_symmetry.space_group_name_H-M   'P 1'
#
loop_
_entity.id
_entity.type
_entity.pdbx_description
1 polymer ?
#
loop_
_entity_poly.entity_id
_entity_poly.type
_entity_poly.pdbx_seq_one_letter_code
_entity_poly.pdbx_strand_id
1 'polypeptide(L)'
;MRDLEIAFLAKITASMTHEIANSLAIILESAGLLSDILSLSHEGDFPHREKFQRVLGNINDQVKRGVDISSRLNQFAHSMDEPLAEVTVAELLGRVVLLMRRLAKRRGVDLTAEAKDADLAIMSDPFRLQLVLAAVIEHLTEALEEGGSIIMQAQGTPQEVTILLEAQGPKKAGWEGAAAPLFATLREVLEVLPARLAISSPPAAEGIAMTISAASPAQ
;
A
#
# COMPACT_ATOMS: atom_id res chain seq x y z
N MET A 1 -5.87 20.47 2.78
CA MET A 1 -6.00 19.24 3.57
C MET A 1 -7.13 18.35 3.10
N ARG A 2 -8.40 18.76 3.22
CA ARG A 2 -9.58 17.94 2.85
C ARG A 2 -9.54 17.40 1.43
N ASP A 3 -9.09 18.19 0.47
CA ASP A 3 -9.00 17.78 -0.94
C ASP A 3 -7.94 16.68 -1.15
N LEU A 4 -6.83 16.72 -0.42
CA LEU A 4 -5.79 15.70 -0.46
C LEU A 4 -6.27 14.38 0.17
N GLU A 5 -6.96 14.45 1.31
CA GLU A 5 -7.57 13.30 1.96
C GLU A 5 -8.61 12.62 1.06
N ILE A 6 -9.47 13.42 0.43
CA ILE A 6 -10.47 12.93 -0.53
C ILE A 6 -9.81 12.32 -1.77
N ALA A 7 -8.79 12.96 -2.33
CA ALA A 7 -8.06 12.44 -3.49
C ALA A 7 -7.36 11.10 -3.18
N PHE A 8 -6.76 10.99 -2.01
CA PHE A 8 -6.14 9.76 -1.54
C PHE A 8 -7.18 8.64 -1.36
N LEU A 9 -8.29 8.92 -0.66
CA LEU A 9 -9.40 7.98 -0.48
C LEU A 9 -9.95 7.50 -1.84
N ALA A 10 -10.24 8.42 -2.75
CA ALA A 10 -10.74 8.09 -4.07
C ALA A 10 -9.77 7.20 -4.86
N LYS A 11 -8.47 7.49 -4.80
CA LYS A 11 -7.44 6.73 -5.48
C LYS A 11 -7.32 5.30 -4.95
N ILE A 12 -7.27 5.13 -3.62
CA ILE A 12 -7.20 3.81 -3.00
C ILE A 12 -8.46 3.00 -3.29
N THR A 13 -9.64 3.61 -3.12
CA THR A 13 -10.93 2.95 -3.41
C THR A 13 -11.01 2.52 -4.88
N ALA A 14 -10.65 3.38 -5.83
CA ALA A 14 -10.64 3.03 -7.25
C ALA A 14 -9.66 1.90 -7.58
N SER A 15 -8.47 1.89 -6.96
CA SER A 15 -7.50 0.81 -7.15
C SER A 15 -8.03 -0.52 -6.64
N MET A 16 -8.60 -0.55 -5.43
CA MET A 16 -9.08 -1.78 -4.78
C MET A 16 -10.35 -2.33 -5.44
N THR A 17 -11.30 -1.46 -5.82
CA THR A 17 -12.50 -1.89 -6.56
C THR A 17 -12.16 -2.47 -7.92
N HIS A 18 -11.16 -1.92 -8.60
CA HIS A 18 -10.68 -2.50 -9.86
C HIS A 18 -10.03 -3.89 -9.65
N GLU A 19 -9.34 -4.12 -8.53
CA GLU A 19 -8.79 -5.46 -8.21
C GLU A 19 -9.88 -6.48 -7.89
N ILE A 20 -10.92 -6.06 -7.17
CA ILE A 20 -12.11 -6.89 -6.92
C ILE A 20 -12.77 -7.25 -8.26
N ALA A 21 -13.01 -6.26 -9.13
CA ALA A 21 -13.61 -6.49 -10.44
C ALA A 21 -12.80 -7.47 -11.29
N ASN A 22 -11.47 -7.37 -11.28
CA ASN A 22 -10.60 -8.33 -11.98
C ASN A 22 -10.73 -9.75 -11.42
N SER A 23 -10.76 -9.90 -10.09
CA SER A 23 -10.95 -11.21 -9.45
C SER A 23 -12.31 -11.82 -9.81
N LEU A 24 -13.37 -11.03 -9.82
CA LEU A 24 -14.71 -11.45 -10.22
C LEU A 24 -14.78 -11.84 -11.71
N ALA A 25 -14.09 -11.10 -12.59
CA ALA A 25 -14.03 -11.45 -14.01
C ALA A 25 -13.36 -12.81 -14.24
N ILE A 26 -12.25 -13.10 -13.55
CA ILE A 26 -11.58 -14.41 -13.62
C ILE A 26 -12.47 -15.54 -13.08
N ILE A 27 -13.22 -15.27 -12.00
CA ILE A 27 -14.18 -16.24 -11.45
C ILE A 27 -15.26 -16.54 -12.48
N LEU A 28 -15.83 -15.52 -13.13
CA LEU A 28 -16.88 -15.66 -14.13
C LEU A 28 -16.40 -16.45 -15.35
N GLU A 29 -15.22 -16.13 -15.90
CA GLU A 29 -14.58 -16.87 -17.00
C GLU A 29 -14.32 -18.33 -16.63
N SER A 30 -13.77 -18.56 -15.43
CA SER A 30 -13.50 -19.91 -14.94
C SER A 30 -14.77 -20.72 -14.73
N ALA A 31 -15.85 -20.11 -14.23
CA ALA A 31 -17.15 -20.77 -14.09
C ALA A 31 -17.77 -21.11 -15.45
N GLY A 32 -17.63 -20.24 -16.45
CA GLY A 32 -18.02 -20.52 -17.83
C GLY A 32 -17.30 -21.73 -18.39
N LEU A 33 -15.96 -21.79 -18.23
CA LEU A 33 -15.17 -22.94 -18.67
C LEU A 33 -15.60 -24.25 -17.99
N LEU A 34 -15.96 -24.22 -16.71
CA LEU A 34 -16.49 -25.41 -16.01
C LEU A 34 -17.83 -25.85 -16.61
N SER A 35 -18.71 -24.91 -16.94
CA SER A 35 -20.00 -25.18 -17.60
C SER A 35 -19.79 -25.86 -18.95
N ASP A 36 -18.83 -25.37 -19.76
CA ASP A 36 -18.48 -25.94 -21.05
C ASP A 36 -17.94 -27.37 -20.91
N ILE A 37 -17.03 -27.61 -19.95
CA ILE A 37 -16.49 -28.96 -19.68
C ILE A 37 -17.59 -29.93 -19.26
N LEU A 38 -18.53 -29.48 -18.41
CA LEU A 38 -19.66 -30.32 -18.00
C LEU A 38 -20.59 -30.64 -19.16
N SER A 39 -20.86 -29.69 -20.04
CA SER A 39 -21.74 -29.88 -21.19
C SER A 39 -21.19 -30.86 -22.22
N LEU A 40 -19.85 -31.00 -22.26
CA LEU A 40 -19.16 -31.93 -23.15
C LEU A 40 -18.94 -33.32 -22.53
N SER A 41 -19.23 -33.50 -21.25
CA SER A 41 -19.04 -34.77 -20.54
C SER A 41 -20.27 -35.68 -20.70
N HIS A 42 -20.07 -36.96 -21.04
CA HIS A 42 -21.14 -37.95 -21.10
C HIS A 42 -21.33 -38.63 -19.74
N GLU A 43 -22.52 -39.15 -19.46
CA GLU A 43 -22.81 -39.86 -18.22
C GLU A 43 -21.87 -41.08 -18.06
N GLY A 44 -21.16 -41.10 -16.92
CA GLY A 44 -20.31 -42.23 -16.49
C GLY A 44 -18.81 -42.08 -16.72
N ASP A 45 -18.37 -41.17 -17.56
CA ASP A 45 -16.95 -40.88 -17.79
C ASP A 45 -16.65 -39.40 -17.64
N PHE A 46 -15.66 -39.04 -16.82
CA PHE A 46 -15.21 -37.68 -16.64
C PHE A 46 -13.72 -37.52 -16.99
N PRO A 47 -13.39 -37.60 -18.29
CA PRO A 47 -12.00 -37.56 -18.76
C PRO A 47 -11.28 -36.24 -18.45
N HIS A 48 -12.05 -35.18 -18.12
CA HIS A 48 -11.52 -33.84 -17.83
C HIS A 48 -11.44 -33.50 -16.34
N ARG A 49 -11.47 -34.48 -15.44
CA ARG A 49 -11.46 -34.29 -13.98
C ARG A 49 -10.33 -33.39 -13.51
N GLU A 50 -9.11 -33.58 -13.97
CA GLU A 50 -7.96 -32.76 -13.57
C GLU A 50 -8.11 -31.29 -14.01
N LYS A 51 -8.60 -31.08 -15.23
CA LYS A 51 -8.87 -29.73 -15.75
C LYS A 51 -9.96 -29.04 -14.93
N PHE A 52 -11.02 -29.75 -14.59
CA PHE A 52 -12.11 -29.28 -13.75
C PHE A 52 -11.61 -28.88 -12.35
N GLN A 53 -10.83 -29.74 -11.69
CA GLN A 53 -10.25 -29.46 -10.37
C GLN A 53 -9.32 -28.25 -10.40
N ARG A 54 -8.49 -28.08 -11.45
CA ARG A 54 -7.63 -26.90 -11.61
C ARG A 54 -8.44 -25.62 -11.75
N VAL A 55 -9.51 -25.62 -12.53
CA VAL A 55 -10.38 -24.45 -12.72
C VAL A 55 -11.12 -24.10 -11.42
N LEU A 56 -11.61 -25.10 -10.69
CA LEU A 56 -12.18 -24.89 -9.35
C LEU A 56 -11.15 -24.31 -8.38
N GLY A 57 -9.90 -24.77 -8.42
CA GLY A 57 -8.80 -24.20 -7.64
C GLY A 57 -8.61 -22.71 -7.95
N ASN A 58 -8.58 -22.34 -9.22
CA ASN A 58 -8.45 -20.95 -9.65
C ASN A 58 -9.60 -20.08 -9.12
N ILE A 59 -10.85 -20.58 -9.19
CA ILE A 59 -12.01 -19.86 -8.63
C ILE A 59 -11.81 -19.63 -7.13
N ASN A 60 -11.45 -20.65 -6.37
CA ASN A 60 -11.24 -20.53 -4.93
C ASN A 60 -10.14 -19.53 -4.58
N ASP A 61 -9.05 -19.51 -5.34
CA ASP A 61 -7.96 -18.55 -5.13
C ASP A 61 -8.40 -17.11 -5.42
N GLN A 62 -9.20 -16.91 -6.47
CA GLN A 62 -9.74 -15.57 -6.76
C GLN A 62 -10.77 -15.12 -5.72
N VAL A 63 -11.60 -16.03 -5.18
CA VAL A 63 -12.52 -15.71 -4.09
C VAL A 63 -11.74 -15.27 -2.84
N LYS A 64 -10.72 -16.03 -2.43
CA LYS A 64 -9.85 -15.69 -1.30
C LYS A 64 -9.20 -14.32 -1.50
N ARG A 65 -8.68 -14.07 -2.70
CA ARG A 65 -8.09 -12.78 -3.05
C ARG A 65 -9.10 -11.63 -2.96
N GLY A 66 -10.32 -11.81 -3.47
CA GLY A 66 -11.39 -10.81 -3.38
C GLY A 66 -11.78 -10.48 -1.95
N VAL A 67 -11.89 -11.51 -1.09
CA VAL A 67 -12.16 -11.35 0.35
C VAL A 67 -11.04 -10.57 1.04
N ASP A 68 -9.78 -10.89 0.75
CA ASP A 68 -8.62 -10.21 1.31
C ASP A 68 -8.57 -8.72 0.89
N ILE A 69 -8.82 -8.40 -0.37
CA ILE A 69 -8.89 -7.02 -0.85
C ILE A 69 -10.05 -6.25 -0.17
N SER A 70 -11.22 -6.88 -0.04
CA SER A 70 -12.37 -6.29 0.64
C SER A 70 -12.08 -6.01 2.11
N SER A 71 -11.42 -6.94 2.81
CA SER A 71 -11.01 -6.77 4.21
C SER A 71 -10.04 -5.59 4.37
N ARG A 72 -9.06 -5.47 3.48
CA ARG A 72 -8.11 -4.34 3.49
C ARG A 72 -8.79 -2.99 3.25
N LEU A 73 -9.73 -2.93 2.31
CA LEU A 73 -10.51 -1.72 2.05
C LEU A 73 -11.30 -1.31 3.28
N ASN A 74 -11.91 -2.27 3.97
CA ASN A 74 -12.63 -2.03 5.20
C ASN A 74 -11.71 -1.51 6.33
N GLN A 75 -10.55 -2.14 6.53
CA GLN A 75 -9.54 -1.67 7.49
C GLN A 75 -9.04 -0.26 7.17
N PHE A 76 -8.82 0.03 5.88
CA PHE A 76 -8.45 1.38 5.44
C PHE A 76 -9.56 2.40 5.73
N ALA A 77 -10.82 2.07 5.47
CA ALA A 77 -11.94 2.94 5.79
C ALA A 77 -12.05 3.22 7.30
N HIS A 78 -11.91 2.18 8.13
CA HIS A 78 -11.92 2.34 9.60
C HIS A 78 -10.73 3.12 10.17
N SER A 79 -9.61 3.21 9.45
CA SER A 79 -8.49 4.04 9.91
C SER A 79 -8.81 5.53 9.98
N MET A 80 -9.92 5.98 9.39
CA MET A 80 -10.42 7.36 9.47
C MET A 80 -11.26 7.63 10.73
N ASP A 81 -11.75 6.59 11.39
CA ASP A 81 -12.64 6.72 12.54
C ASP A 81 -11.88 7.03 13.84
N GLU A 82 -10.57 6.76 13.86
CA GLU A 82 -9.71 6.89 15.02
C GLU A 82 -8.57 7.89 14.75
N PRO A 83 -8.80 9.19 15.00
CA PRO A 83 -7.80 10.23 14.70
C PRO A 83 -6.57 10.18 15.60
N LEU A 84 -6.62 9.40 16.69
CA LEU A 84 -5.48 9.10 17.56
C LEU A 84 -5.58 7.68 18.07
N ALA A 85 -4.67 6.83 17.61
CA ALA A 85 -4.59 5.43 17.99
C ALA A 85 -3.13 5.00 18.23
N GLU A 86 -2.95 3.89 18.95
CA GLU A 86 -1.67 3.19 18.98
C GLU A 86 -1.45 2.48 17.64
N VAL A 87 -0.40 2.88 16.93
CA VAL A 87 -0.07 2.38 15.61
C VAL A 87 1.19 1.54 15.69
N THR A 88 1.08 0.24 15.47
CA THR A 88 2.23 -0.64 15.27
C THR A 88 2.88 -0.30 13.93
N VAL A 89 4.15 0.09 13.96
CA VAL A 89 4.86 0.60 12.77
C VAL A 89 4.99 -0.47 11.69
N ALA A 90 5.27 -1.72 12.08
CA ALA A 90 5.34 -2.84 11.15
C ALA A 90 4.01 -3.05 10.40
N GLU A 91 2.88 -2.99 11.12
CA GLU A 91 1.55 -3.08 10.51
C GLU A 91 1.24 -1.89 9.60
N LEU A 92 1.59 -0.67 10.00
CA LEU A 92 1.43 0.53 9.19
C LEU A 92 2.16 0.39 7.86
N LEU A 93 3.44 0.02 7.88
CA LEU A 93 4.24 -0.18 6.67
C LEU A 93 3.66 -1.31 5.80
N GLY A 94 3.26 -2.42 6.41
CA GLY A 94 2.59 -3.53 5.71
C GLY A 94 1.32 -3.09 5.00
N ARG A 95 0.45 -2.32 5.67
CA ARG A 95 -0.78 -1.75 5.08
C ARG A 95 -0.47 -0.82 3.91
N VAL A 96 0.49 0.07 4.06
CA VAL A 96 0.90 1.00 2.99
C VAL A 96 1.44 0.26 1.77
N VAL A 97 2.28 -0.78 1.96
CA VAL A 97 2.71 -1.64 0.84
C VAL A 97 1.51 -2.25 0.13
N LEU A 98 0.56 -2.81 0.87
CA LEU A 98 -0.62 -3.45 0.29
C LEU A 98 -1.48 -2.46 -0.51
N LEU A 99 -1.64 -1.22 -0.03
CA LEU A 99 -2.40 -0.17 -0.70
C LEU A 99 -1.69 0.35 -1.97
N MET A 100 -0.36 0.55 -1.89
CA MET A 100 0.40 1.24 -2.92
C MET A 100 1.09 0.31 -3.93
N ARG A 101 1.27 -0.98 -3.60
CA ARG A 101 2.00 -1.94 -4.43
C ARG A 101 1.51 -2.02 -5.87
N ARG A 102 0.19 -2.01 -6.07
CA ARG A 102 -0.39 -2.04 -7.41
C ARG A 102 -0.09 -0.76 -8.19
N LEU A 103 -0.19 0.40 -7.52
CA LEU A 103 0.07 1.70 -8.15
C LEU A 103 1.54 1.81 -8.56
N ALA A 104 2.48 1.39 -7.69
CA ALA A 104 3.90 1.32 -8.00
C ALA A 104 4.19 0.32 -9.15
N LYS A 105 3.61 -0.88 -9.09
CA LYS A 105 3.81 -1.93 -10.11
C LYS A 105 3.33 -1.53 -11.50
N ARG A 106 2.26 -0.75 -11.61
CA ARG A 106 1.80 -0.20 -12.90
C ARG A 106 2.82 0.72 -13.56
N ARG A 107 3.77 1.26 -12.80
CA ARG A 107 4.90 2.08 -13.29
C ARG A 107 6.21 1.29 -13.35
N GLY A 108 6.15 -0.04 -13.18
CA GLY A 108 7.31 -0.91 -13.21
C GLY A 108 8.21 -0.78 -11.99
N VAL A 109 7.70 -0.24 -10.86
CA VAL A 109 8.45 -0.06 -9.61
C VAL A 109 8.02 -1.10 -8.59
N ASP A 110 8.98 -1.77 -7.95
CA ASP A 110 8.72 -2.68 -6.85
C ASP A 110 8.70 -1.92 -5.51
N LEU A 111 7.78 -2.30 -4.61
CA LEU A 111 7.61 -1.68 -3.29
C LEU A 111 7.66 -2.75 -2.21
N THR A 112 8.57 -2.59 -1.24
CA THR A 112 8.75 -3.49 -0.10
C THR A 112 8.89 -2.71 1.21
N ALA A 113 8.66 -3.38 2.34
CA ALA A 113 8.89 -2.83 3.67
C ALA A 113 9.61 -3.84 4.55
N GLU A 114 10.51 -3.33 5.39
CA GLU A 114 11.28 -4.07 6.37
C GLU A 114 11.16 -3.35 7.72
N ALA A 115 10.50 -3.96 8.68
CA ALA A 115 10.49 -3.48 10.06
C ALA A 115 11.49 -4.32 10.88
N LYS A 116 12.54 -3.68 11.40
CA LYS A 116 13.54 -4.37 12.23
C LYS A 116 12.99 -4.74 13.61
N ASP A 117 12.04 -3.95 14.10
CA ASP A 117 11.36 -4.16 15.37
C ASP A 117 9.85 -4.28 15.10
N ALA A 118 9.32 -5.47 15.31
CA ALA A 118 7.91 -5.77 15.02
C ALA A 118 6.95 -5.12 16.03
N ASP A 119 7.42 -4.88 17.25
CA ASP A 119 6.61 -4.38 18.38
C ASP A 119 6.68 -2.85 18.53
N LEU A 120 7.42 -2.18 17.65
CA LEU A 120 7.56 -0.73 17.69
C LEU A 120 6.20 -0.07 17.40
N ALA A 121 5.66 0.68 18.38
CA ALA A 121 4.38 1.35 18.29
C ALA A 121 4.49 2.84 18.66
N ILE A 122 3.61 3.64 18.07
CA ILE A 122 3.51 5.09 18.31
C ILE A 122 2.04 5.52 18.43
N MET A 123 1.77 6.54 19.23
CA MET A 123 0.47 7.20 19.25
C MET A 123 0.38 8.21 18.12
N SER A 124 -0.49 7.99 17.14
CA SER A 124 -0.64 8.90 15.99
C SER A 124 -1.97 8.68 15.26
N ASP A 125 -2.19 9.43 14.18
CA ASP A 125 -3.32 9.28 13.27
C ASP A 125 -2.96 8.27 12.17
N PRO A 126 -3.54 7.07 12.18
CA PRO A 126 -3.18 6.01 11.24
C PRO A 126 -3.53 6.34 9.80
N PHE A 127 -4.63 7.06 9.56
CA PHE A 127 -5.04 7.46 8.21
C PHE A 127 -4.09 8.50 7.62
N ARG A 128 -3.77 9.55 8.38
CA ARG A 128 -2.87 10.61 7.92
C ARG A 128 -1.44 10.13 7.72
N LEU A 129 -0.96 9.20 8.57
CA LEU A 129 0.33 8.55 8.35
C LEU A 129 0.35 7.75 7.05
N GLN A 130 -0.69 6.98 6.75
CA GLN A 130 -0.80 6.26 5.48
C GLN A 130 -0.83 7.22 4.28
N LEU A 131 -1.55 8.33 4.39
CA LEU A 131 -1.62 9.36 3.34
C LEU A 131 -0.25 9.98 3.07
N VAL A 132 0.50 10.35 4.12
CA VAL A 132 1.85 10.93 3.98
C VAL A 132 2.80 9.92 3.33
N LEU A 133 2.83 8.68 3.82
CA LEU A 133 3.67 7.61 3.24
C LEU A 133 3.30 7.35 1.77
N ALA A 134 2.01 7.31 1.45
CA ALA A 134 1.55 7.12 0.09
C ALA A 134 2.00 8.27 -0.83
N ALA A 135 1.90 9.51 -0.39
CA ALA A 135 2.36 10.67 -1.17
C ALA A 135 3.87 10.64 -1.41
N VAL A 136 4.66 10.22 -0.41
CA VAL A 136 6.12 10.02 -0.56
C VAL A 136 6.42 8.91 -1.56
N ILE A 137 5.72 7.77 -1.46
CA ILE A 137 5.87 6.64 -2.41
C ILE A 137 5.54 7.07 -3.84
N GLU A 138 4.47 7.84 -4.03
CA GLU A 138 4.12 8.37 -5.35
C GLU A 138 5.21 9.26 -5.91
N HIS A 139 5.70 10.19 -5.10
CA HIS A 139 6.79 11.09 -5.50
C HIS A 139 8.04 10.31 -5.91
N LEU A 140 8.46 9.32 -5.13
CA LEU A 140 9.59 8.46 -5.46
C LEU A 140 9.33 7.58 -6.69
N THR A 141 8.11 7.05 -6.83
CA THR A 141 7.70 6.25 -8.01
C THR A 141 7.72 7.09 -9.29
N GLU A 142 7.39 8.38 -9.21
CA GLU A 142 7.47 9.31 -10.36
C GLU A 142 8.90 9.60 -10.78
N ALA A 143 9.83 9.57 -9.85
CA ALA A 143 11.26 9.79 -10.05
C ALA A 143 11.97 8.60 -10.70
N LEU A 144 11.52 7.37 -10.44
CA LEU A 144 12.15 6.15 -10.91
C LEU A 144 11.75 5.81 -12.35
N GLU A 145 12.65 5.15 -13.05
CA GLU A 145 12.37 4.43 -14.31
C GLU A 145 11.83 3.03 -14.02
N GLU A 146 11.36 2.35 -15.05
CA GLU A 146 10.92 0.96 -14.99
C GLU A 146 12.07 0.03 -14.51
N GLY A 147 11.77 -0.87 -13.59
CA GLY A 147 12.76 -1.75 -12.94
C GLY A 147 13.33 -1.18 -11.64
N GLY A 148 12.94 0.04 -11.25
CA GLY A 148 13.32 0.61 -9.95
C GLY A 148 12.59 -0.05 -8.79
N SER A 149 13.07 0.20 -7.56
CA SER A 149 12.45 -0.27 -6.32
C SER A 149 12.44 0.80 -5.23
N ILE A 150 11.45 0.69 -4.36
CA ILE A 150 11.33 1.51 -3.14
C ILE A 150 11.30 0.56 -1.96
N ILE A 151 12.21 0.79 -1.00
CA ILE A 151 12.31 0.03 0.23
C ILE A 151 11.95 0.95 1.39
N MET A 152 10.95 0.57 2.19
CA MET A 152 10.63 1.26 3.44
C MET A 152 11.29 0.53 4.60
N GLN A 153 12.01 1.25 5.44
CA GLN A 153 12.63 0.71 6.65
C GLN A 153 12.22 1.55 7.85
N ALA A 154 11.93 0.90 8.98
CA ALA A 154 11.61 1.59 10.22
C ALA A 154 12.57 1.19 11.32
N GLN A 155 12.96 2.19 12.13
CA GLN A 155 13.81 2.00 13.33
C GLN A 155 13.54 3.10 14.33
N GLY A 156 13.82 2.84 15.59
CA GLY A 156 13.70 3.86 16.64
C GLY A 156 13.24 3.30 17.97
N THR A 157 12.59 4.15 18.73
CA THR A 157 11.99 3.86 20.04
C THR A 157 10.53 4.31 20.03
N PRO A 158 9.70 3.94 21.03
CA PRO A 158 8.33 4.45 21.14
C PRO A 158 8.19 5.97 21.21
N GLN A 159 9.28 6.69 21.58
CA GLN A 159 9.31 8.13 21.64
C GLN A 159 9.69 8.79 20.32
N GLU A 160 10.47 8.08 19.49
CA GLU A 160 10.91 8.59 18.21
C GLU A 160 11.11 7.44 17.21
N VAL A 161 10.36 7.47 16.13
CA VAL A 161 10.44 6.50 15.04
C VAL A 161 10.90 7.19 13.78
N THR A 162 11.90 6.63 13.13
CA THR A 162 12.33 7.05 11.80
C THR A 162 11.91 6.00 10.78
N ILE A 163 11.15 6.42 9.78
CA ILE A 163 10.81 5.64 8.61
C ILE A 163 11.62 6.19 7.43
N LEU A 164 12.49 5.38 6.88
CA LEU A 164 13.28 5.70 5.70
C LEU A 164 12.62 5.05 4.48
N LEU A 165 12.37 5.86 3.45
CA LEU A 165 11.95 5.40 2.13
C LEU A 165 13.11 5.62 1.17
N GLU A 166 13.73 4.54 0.73
CA GLU A 166 14.89 4.54 -0.15
C GLU A 166 14.48 4.13 -1.55
N ALA A 167 14.85 4.97 -2.54
CA ALA A 167 14.58 4.71 -3.96
C ALA A 167 15.87 4.18 -4.61
N GLN A 168 15.80 2.97 -5.16
CA GLN A 168 16.91 2.28 -5.80
C GLN A 168 16.60 2.06 -7.28
N GLY A 169 17.60 2.25 -8.13
CA GLY A 169 17.51 2.05 -9.58
C GLY A 169 17.69 3.32 -10.39
N PRO A 170 17.54 3.21 -11.72
CA PRO A 170 17.69 4.34 -12.62
C PRO A 170 16.61 5.40 -12.39
N LYS A 171 16.99 6.66 -12.43
CA LYS A 171 16.12 7.81 -12.23
C LYS A 171 15.87 8.55 -13.53
N LYS A 172 14.69 9.10 -13.67
CA LYS A 172 14.33 9.93 -14.82
C LYS A 172 15.20 11.19 -14.88
N ALA A 173 15.56 11.58 -16.09
CA ALA A 173 16.34 12.80 -16.32
C ALA A 173 15.65 14.04 -15.72
N GLY A 174 16.41 14.86 -15.00
CA GLY A 174 15.90 16.07 -14.36
C GLY A 174 15.31 15.88 -12.97
N TRP A 175 15.36 14.67 -12.42
CA TRP A 175 15.01 14.47 -11.02
C TRP A 175 16.18 14.83 -10.10
N GLU A 176 16.06 15.92 -9.40
CA GLU A 176 17.13 16.47 -8.53
C GLU A 176 16.89 16.13 -7.04
N GLY A 177 16.00 15.19 -6.72
CA GLY A 177 15.68 14.83 -5.32
C GLY A 177 14.90 15.92 -4.58
N ALA A 178 14.34 16.89 -5.31
CA ALA A 178 13.64 18.02 -4.70
C ALA A 178 12.32 17.57 -4.03
N ALA A 179 12.39 17.32 -2.73
CA ALA A 179 11.21 17.03 -1.92
C ALA A 179 10.39 18.29 -1.57
N ALA A 180 10.87 19.49 -1.93
CA ALA A 180 10.21 20.76 -1.59
C ALA A 180 8.76 20.88 -2.08
N PRO A 181 8.39 20.48 -3.31
CA PRO A 181 6.99 20.49 -3.76
C PRO A 181 6.11 19.51 -2.96
N LEU A 182 6.65 18.33 -2.64
CA LEU A 182 5.96 17.35 -1.81
C LEU A 182 5.67 17.91 -0.41
N PHE A 183 6.66 18.56 0.20
CA PHE A 183 6.49 19.16 1.53
C PHE A 183 5.48 20.30 1.54
N ALA A 184 5.44 21.12 0.48
CA ALA A 184 4.43 22.14 0.34
C ALA A 184 3.02 21.55 0.31
N THR A 185 2.83 20.44 -0.40
CA THR A 185 1.55 19.72 -0.49
C THR A 185 1.17 19.06 0.83
N LEU A 186 2.12 18.50 1.55
CA LEU A 186 1.87 17.78 2.81
C LEU A 186 1.80 18.68 4.03
N ARG A 187 2.19 19.96 3.93
CA ARG A 187 2.29 20.88 5.08
C ARG A 187 1.05 20.86 5.99
N GLU A 188 -0.13 21.01 5.42
CA GLU A 188 -1.38 21.07 6.19
C GLU A 188 -1.66 19.74 6.94
N VAL A 189 -1.29 18.60 6.34
CA VAL A 189 -1.46 17.27 6.96
C VAL A 189 -0.46 17.11 8.10
N LEU A 190 0.78 17.58 7.89
CA LEU A 190 1.86 17.49 8.88
C LEU A 190 1.60 18.35 10.11
N GLU A 191 0.94 19.51 9.96
CA GLU A 191 0.61 20.43 11.05
C GLU A 191 -0.48 19.88 12.00
N VAL A 192 -1.35 18.99 11.51
CA VAL A 192 -2.44 18.40 12.31
C VAL A 192 -2.15 16.99 12.80
N LEU A 193 -1.05 16.39 12.39
CA LEU A 193 -0.62 15.11 12.95
C LEU A 193 -0.30 15.28 14.43
N PRO A 194 -0.79 14.40 15.30
CA PRO A 194 -0.54 14.46 16.74
C PRO A 194 0.93 14.16 17.12
N ALA A 195 1.76 13.91 16.15
CA ALA A 195 3.20 13.70 16.29
C ALA A 195 3.97 14.72 15.46
N ARG A 196 5.13 15.17 15.93
CA ARG A 196 6.01 16.01 15.11
C ARG A 196 6.60 15.15 14.02
N LEU A 197 6.36 15.52 12.77
CA LEU A 197 6.92 14.86 11.60
C LEU A 197 7.96 15.76 10.97
N ALA A 198 9.18 15.28 10.89
CA ALA A 198 10.25 15.88 10.12
C ALA A 198 10.55 15.00 8.92
N ILE A 199 10.58 15.59 7.74
CA ILE A 199 10.98 14.88 6.53
C ILE A 199 12.28 15.50 6.03
N SER A 200 13.28 14.67 5.78
CA SER A 200 14.59 15.09 5.30
C SER A 200 15.05 14.19 4.17
N SER A 201 15.89 14.73 3.28
CA SER A 201 16.64 13.92 2.34
C SER A 201 17.99 13.62 2.97
N PRO A 202 18.30 12.36 3.32
CA PRO A 202 19.58 12.02 3.90
C PRO A 202 20.71 12.31 2.91
N PRO A 203 21.85 12.91 3.36
CA PRO A 203 22.92 13.30 2.44
C PRO A 203 23.65 12.13 1.77
N ALA A 204 23.46 10.91 2.27
CA ALA A 204 24.11 9.70 1.76
C ALA A 204 23.13 8.68 1.12
N ALA A 205 21.82 8.94 1.16
CA ALA A 205 20.83 8.02 0.64
C ALA A 205 19.95 8.73 -0.39
N GLU A 206 19.67 8.04 -1.48
CA GLU A 206 18.74 8.49 -2.52
C GLU A 206 17.29 8.22 -2.05
N GLY A 207 16.88 8.90 -0.98
CA GLY A 207 15.59 8.62 -0.33
C GLY A 207 15.05 9.79 0.49
N ILE A 208 13.93 9.52 1.14
CA ILE A 208 13.26 10.45 2.05
C ILE A 208 13.18 9.78 3.41
N ALA A 209 13.71 10.41 4.44
CA ALA A 209 13.55 9.99 5.82
C ALA A 209 12.40 10.76 6.47
N MET A 210 11.50 10.03 7.10
CA MET A 210 10.40 10.55 7.87
C MET A 210 10.60 10.20 9.34
N THR A 211 10.84 11.20 10.18
CA THR A 211 10.96 11.01 11.63
C THR A 211 9.65 11.42 12.29
N ILE A 212 9.07 10.52 13.05
CA ILE A 212 7.86 10.73 13.83
C ILE A 212 8.27 10.74 15.29
N SER A 213 8.14 11.88 15.95
CA SER A 213 8.38 11.99 17.39
C SER A 213 7.05 11.99 18.12
N ALA A 214 6.91 11.18 19.15
CA ALA A 214 5.73 11.19 19.99
C ALA A 214 5.47 12.63 20.53
N ALA A 215 4.22 13.05 20.47
CA ALA A 215 3.86 14.32 21.11
C ALA A 215 4.20 14.21 22.60
N SER A 216 5.02 15.13 23.10
CA SER A 216 5.22 15.25 24.55
C SER A 216 3.84 15.48 25.18
N PRO A 217 3.45 14.72 26.22
CA PRO A 217 2.19 15.00 26.88
C PRO A 217 2.22 16.47 27.30
N ALA A 218 1.22 17.23 26.85
CA ALA A 218 1.06 18.62 27.24
C ALA A 218 1.02 18.68 28.77
N GLN A 219 1.97 19.41 29.37
CA GLN A 219 1.96 19.75 30.81
C GLN A 219 0.79 20.65 31.13
#